data_d82eba6bf76387493818bb4f8f4cc341
#
_entry.id   d82eba6bf76387493818bb4f8f4cc341
#
_cell.length_a   1.000
_cell.length_b   1.000
_cell.length_c   1.000
_cell.angle_alpha   90.00
_cell.angle_beta   90.00
_cell.angle_gamma   90.00
#
_symmetry.space_group_name_H-M   'P 1'
#
loop_
_entity.id
_entity.type
_entity.pdbx_description
1 polymer ?
#
loop_
_entity_poly.entity_id
_entity_poly.type
_entity_poly.pdbx_seq_one_letter_code
_entity_poly.pdbx_strand_id
1 'polypeptide(L)'
;VEVTEDIIKKYRGKLPESILEQWRLFGFAGYLNGLYWITNPDDYAEVIYDWLEETPLPDDDAYHVLARSAFGELLIWGERNYGRYYIKTMEGILHDNGEQLESAEFYGSDFFFLPKKNYLDYTDKNGNKLFDRAVKKLGVLKADEMYAFEPALALGGVESLTYLVKVNLPVHMKLLKQVTPLSLRTFEDL
;
A
#
# COMPACT_ATOMS: atom_id res chain seq x y z
N VAL A 1 -14.98 7.30 3.28
CA VAL A 1 -16.18 6.49 2.95
C VAL A 1 -16.56 5.68 4.18
N GLU A 2 -17.84 5.71 4.54
CA GLU A 2 -18.37 4.90 5.64
C GLU A 2 -18.28 3.42 5.30
N VAL A 3 -17.89 2.59 6.28
CA VAL A 3 -17.83 1.14 6.11
C VAL A 3 -19.17 0.53 6.52
N THR A 4 -19.77 -0.23 5.64
CA THR A 4 -21.05 -0.90 5.90
C THR A 4 -20.87 -2.18 6.73
N GLU A 5 -21.90 -2.57 7.47
CA GLU A 5 -21.89 -3.84 8.21
C GLU A 5 -21.74 -5.08 7.28
N ASP A 6 -22.10 -4.97 6.02
CA ASP A 6 -21.93 -6.07 5.05
C ASP A 6 -20.45 -6.25 4.71
N ILE A 7 -19.68 -5.17 4.59
CA ILE A 7 -18.22 -5.23 4.42
C ILE A 7 -17.58 -5.84 5.68
N ILE A 8 -17.99 -5.39 6.87
CA ILE A 8 -17.48 -5.96 8.13
C ILE A 8 -17.75 -7.47 8.21
N LYS A 9 -18.97 -7.92 7.89
CA LYS A 9 -19.32 -9.34 7.87
C LYS A 9 -18.50 -10.15 6.86
N LYS A 10 -18.24 -9.57 5.68
CA LYS A 10 -17.46 -10.21 4.62
C LYS A 10 -16.03 -10.52 5.08
N TYR A 11 -15.44 -9.63 5.87
CA TYR A 11 -14.04 -9.73 6.32
C TYR A 11 -13.86 -10.29 7.74
N ARG A 12 -14.97 -10.57 8.45
CA ARG A 12 -14.91 -11.22 9.77
C ARG A 12 -14.32 -12.62 9.67
N GLY A 13 -13.33 -12.92 10.51
CA GLY A 13 -12.58 -14.18 10.48
C GLY A 13 -11.49 -14.26 9.41
N LYS A 14 -11.39 -13.25 8.54
CA LYS A 14 -10.35 -13.11 7.52
C LYS A 14 -9.30 -12.09 7.90
N LEU A 15 -9.73 -11.04 8.58
CA LEU A 15 -8.89 -9.98 9.11
C LEU A 15 -8.95 -9.98 10.63
N PRO A 16 -7.90 -9.46 11.32
CA PRO A 16 -7.94 -9.20 12.76
C PRO A 16 -9.13 -8.33 13.15
N GLU A 17 -9.81 -8.65 14.26
CA GLU A 17 -10.97 -7.86 14.73
C GLU A 17 -10.61 -6.40 15.00
N SER A 18 -9.39 -6.14 15.47
CA SER A 18 -8.86 -4.78 15.66
C SER A 18 -8.91 -3.92 14.39
N ILE A 19 -8.70 -4.52 13.21
CA ILE A 19 -8.82 -3.85 11.92
C ILE A 19 -10.27 -3.52 11.63
N LEU A 20 -11.17 -4.46 11.84
CA LEU A 20 -12.61 -4.27 11.61
C LEU A 20 -13.18 -3.20 12.54
N GLU A 21 -12.72 -3.14 13.79
CA GLU A 21 -13.08 -2.07 14.73
C GLU A 21 -12.61 -0.71 14.26
N GLN A 22 -11.37 -0.61 13.76
CA GLN A 22 -10.86 0.64 13.18
C GLN A 22 -11.66 1.08 11.96
N TRP A 23 -12.06 0.14 11.09
CA TRP A 23 -12.92 0.45 9.96
C TRP A 23 -14.28 1.01 10.39
N ARG A 24 -14.89 0.45 11.45
CA ARG A 24 -16.14 0.99 12.02
C ARG A 24 -15.98 2.40 12.56
N LEU A 25 -14.84 2.68 13.19
CA LEU A 25 -14.59 3.98 13.82
C LEU A 25 -14.20 5.07 12.81
N PHE A 26 -13.40 4.72 11.82
CA PHE A 26 -12.74 5.70 10.96
C PHE A 26 -13.15 5.60 9.48
N GLY A 27 -13.71 4.48 9.07
CA GLY A 27 -14.04 4.24 7.67
C GLY A 27 -12.82 4.10 6.75
N PHE A 28 -13.06 4.08 5.45
CA PHE A 28 -12.01 4.15 4.44
C PHE A 28 -11.72 5.61 4.11
N ALA A 29 -10.55 6.09 4.50
CA ALA A 29 -10.22 7.51 4.42
C ALA A 29 -8.72 7.76 4.24
N GLY A 30 -8.39 8.96 3.76
CA GLY A 30 -7.02 9.47 3.71
C GLY A 30 -6.63 10.18 4.99
N TYR A 31 -5.43 9.92 5.47
CA TYR A 31 -4.81 10.50 6.66
C TYR A 31 -3.53 11.25 6.29
N LEU A 32 -3.01 12.06 7.22
CA LEU A 32 -1.80 12.85 6.99
C LEU A 32 -1.89 13.68 5.69
N ASN A 33 -3.03 14.33 5.51
CA ASN A 33 -3.33 15.14 4.32
C ASN A 33 -3.32 14.33 3.00
N GLY A 34 -3.63 13.01 3.08
CA GLY A 34 -3.65 12.10 1.94
C GLY A 34 -2.32 11.40 1.65
N LEU A 35 -1.34 11.48 2.56
CA LEU A 35 -0.11 10.70 2.45
C LEU A 35 -0.35 9.21 2.71
N TYR A 36 -1.32 8.87 3.54
CA TYR A 36 -1.69 7.51 3.93
C TYR A 36 -3.19 7.29 3.80
N TRP A 37 -3.61 6.15 3.30
CA TRP A 37 -5.01 5.80 3.07
C TRP A 37 -5.34 4.44 3.65
N ILE A 38 -6.42 4.34 4.43
CA ILE A 38 -7.07 3.06 4.74
C ILE A 38 -7.99 2.73 3.57
N THR A 39 -7.88 1.51 3.06
CA THR A 39 -8.51 1.09 1.79
C THR A 39 -9.59 0.05 2.01
N ASN A 40 -10.56 0.02 1.10
CA ASN A 40 -11.42 -1.15 0.93
C ASN A 40 -10.64 -2.21 0.11
N PRO A 41 -10.35 -3.40 0.65
CA PRO A 41 -9.60 -4.42 -0.09
C PRO A 41 -10.26 -4.84 -1.41
N ASP A 42 -11.58 -4.73 -1.51
CA ASP A 42 -12.32 -5.07 -2.75
C ASP A 42 -11.89 -4.21 -3.93
N ASP A 43 -11.54 -2.93 -3.68
CA ASP A 43 -11.10 -2.00 -4.73
C ASP A 43 -9.71 -2.37 -5.27
N TYR A 44 -8.97 -3.24 -4.57
CA TYR A 44 -7.60 -3.63 -4.89
C TYR A 44 -7.46 -5.11 -5.27
N ALA A 45 -8.54 -5.89 -5.23
CA ALA A 45 -8.48 -7.34 -5.42
C ALA A 45 -7.81 -7.75 -6.75
N GLU A 46 -8.16 -7.07 -7.84
CA GLU A 46 -7.55 -7.31 -9.16
C GLU A 46 -6.08 -6.85 -9.19
N VAL A 47 -5.80 -5.67 -8.63
CA VAL A 47 -4.44 -5.10 -8.60
C VAL A 47 -3.50 -6.02 -7.82
N ILE A 48 -3.89 -6.46 -6.63
CA ILE A 48 -3.00 -7.27 -5.79
C ILE A 48 -2.77 -8.66 -6.38
N TYR A 49 -3.79 -9.26 -7.01
CA TYR A 49 -3.64 -10.53 -7.71
C TYR A 49 -2.56 -10.43 -8.81
N ASP A 50 -2.66 -9.42 -9.69
CA ASP A 50 -1.68 -9.19 -10.75
C ASP A 50 -0.25 -8.98 -10.19
N TRP A 51 -0.12 -8.23 -9.09
CA TRP A 51 1.20 -7.93 -8.51
C TRP A 51 1.84 -9.15 -7.85
N LEU A 52 1.08 -10.07 -7.26
CA LEU A 52 1.60 -11.22 -6.52
C LEU A 52 1.77 -12.50 -7.38
N GLU A 53 1.21 -12.55 -8.60
CA GLU A 53 1.19 -13.73 -9.46
C GLU A 53 2.56 -14.40 -9.69
N GLU A 54 3.65 -13.62 -9.74
CA GLU A 54 5.00 -14.11 -9.98
C GLU A 54 5.89 -14.07 -8.72
N THR A 55 5.28 -14.00 -7.54
CA THR A 55 6.03 -13.96 -6.28
C THR A 55 6.09 -15.35 -5.65
N PRO A 56 7.04 -15.61 -4.71
CA PRO A 56 7.11 -16.87 -3.98
C PRO A 56 6.09 -16.97 -2.84
N LEU A 57 5.14 -16.05 -2.73
CA LEU A 57 4.09 -16.13 -1.72
C LEU A 57 3.13 -17.30 -2.03
N PRO A 58 2.54 -17.94 -0.99
CA PRO A 58 1.62 -19.05 -1.20
C PRO A 58 0.43 -18.73 -2.10
N ASP A 59 0.26 -19.47 -3.18
CA ASP A 59 -0.85 -19.29 -4.14
C ASP A 59 -2.22 -19.66 -3.55
N ASP A 60 -2.24 -20.45 -2.47
CA ASP A 60 -3.46 -20.88 -1.80
C ASP A 60 -3.93 -19.94 -0.68
N ASP A 61 -3.22 -18.82 -0.48
CA ASP A 61 -3.63 -17.75 0.44
C ASP A 61 -4.40 -16.65 -0.30
N ALA A 62 -5.20 -15.88 0.45
CA ALA A 62 -5.86 -14.68 -0.04
C ALA A 62 -5.19 -13.43 0.55
N TYR A 63 -4.86 -12.48 -0.32
CA TYR A 63 -4.14 -11.27 0.06
C TYR A 63 -5.04 -10.04 -0.03
N HIS A 64 -5.00 -9.21 1.00
CA HIS A 64 -5.86 -8.04 1.14
C HIS A 64 -5.05 -6.77 1.32
N VAL A 65 -5.24 -5.79 0.43
CA VAL A 65 -4.64 -4.46 0.58
C VAL A 65 -5.42 -3.69 1.63
N LEU A 66 -4.83 -3.46 2.79
CA LEU A 66 -5.47 -2.79 3.93
C LEU A 66 -5.20 -1.29 3.96
N ALA A 67 -4.06 -0.88 3.41
CA ALA A 67 -3.68 0.51 3.33
C ALA A 67 -2.72 0.78 2.17
N ARG A 68 -2.58 2.06 1.82
CA ARG A 68 -1.63 2.53 0.81
C ARG A 68 -1.02 3.89 1.15
N SER A 69 0.13 4.19 0.56
CA SER A 69 0.68 5.53 0.56
C SER A 69 0.13 6.40 -0.60
N ALA A 70 0.43 7.71 -0.55
CA ALA A 70 0.18 8.63 -1.66
C ALA A 70 0.93 8.26 -2.94
N PHE A 71 2.00 7.50 -2.83
CA PHE A 71 2.88 7.06 -3.91
C PHE A 71 2.60 5.63 -4.36
N GLY A 72 1.48 5.04 -3.91
CA GLY A 72 1.04 3.73 -4.35
C GLY A 72 1.74 2.55 -3.70
N GLU A 73 2.48 2.76 -2.62
CA GLU A 73 2.98 1.64 -1.81
C GLU A 73 1.81 0.94 -1.12
N LEU A 74 1.81 -0.38 -1.09
CA LEU A 74 0.69 -1.18 -0.60
C LEU A 74 1.05 -1.94 0.67
N LEU A 75 0.22 -1.84 1.70
CA LEU A 75 0.27 -2.66 2.90
C LEU A 75 -0.72 -3.82 2.76
N ILE A 76 -0.23 -5.05 2.87
CA ILE A 76 -0.96 -6.26 2.52
C ILE A 76 -1.03 -7.21 3.71
N TRP A 77 -2.16 -7.87 3.86
CA TRP A 77 -2.42 -8.93 4.80
C TRP A 77 -2.68 -10.24 4.09
N GLY A 78 -2.00 -11.33 4.50
CA GLY A 78 -2.32 -12.71 4.10
C GLY A 78 -3.35 -13.32 5.05
N GLU A 79 -4.43 -13.85 4.50
CA GLU A 79 -5.59 -14.32 5.27
C GLU A 79 -5.29 -15.58 6.09
N ARG A 80 -4.53 -16.52 5.53
CA ARG A 80 -4.24 -17.83 6.14
C ARG A 80 -2.92 -17.87 6.88
N ASN A 81 -1.89 -17.25 6.29
CA ASN A 81 -0.55 -17.25 6.88
C ASN A 81 -0.36 -16.13 7.90
N TYR A 82 -1.35 -15.23 8.04
CA TYR A 82 -1.29 -14.03 8.89
C TYR A 82 -0.06 -13.15 8.59
N GLY A 83 0.47 -13.27 7.38
CA GLY A 83 1.65 -12.54 6.93
C GLY A 83 1.35 -11.06 6.67
N ARG A 84 2.31 -10.23 6.99
CA ARG A 84 2.29 -8.81 6.65
C ARG A 84 3.31 -8.55 5.56
N TYR A 85 2.85 -7.96 4.48
CA TYR A 85 3.68 -7.64 3.34
C TYR A 85 3.57 -6.18 2.99
N TYR A 86 4.62 -5.65 2.38
CA TYR A 86 4.66 -4.27 1.94
C TYR A 86 5.25 -4.19 0.54
N ILE A 87 4.49 -3.68 -0.42
CA ILE A 87 4.97 -3.51 -1.79
C ILE A 87 5.31 -2.04 -2.04
N LYS A 88 6.55 -1.79 -2.44
CA LYS A 88 6.98 -0.54 -3.04
C LYS A 88 6.83 -0.65 -4.56
N THR A 89 5.67 -0.30 -5.05
CA THR A 89 5.29 -0.53 -6.46
C THR A 89 6.18 0.19 -7.46
N MET A 90 6.66 1.41 -7.13
CA MET A 90 7.54 2.18 -8.01
C MET A 90 8.95 1.60 -8.10
N GLU A 91 9.40 0.87 -7.07
CA GLU A 91 10.75 0.29 -6.96
C GLU A 91 10.76 -1.21 -7.28
N GLY A 92 9.58 -1.85 -7.35
CA GLY A 92 9.48 -3.30 -7.57
C GLY A 92 10.00 -4.13 -6.39
N ILE A 93 9.75 -3.67 -5.17
CA ILE A 93 10.21 -4.37 -3.96
C ILE A 93 9.00 -4.88 -3.18
N LEU A 94 8.98 -6.19 -2.93
CA LEU A 94 8.08 -6.84 -1.99
C LEU A 94 8.87 -7.13 -0.71
N HIS A 95 8.49 -6.48 0.39
CA HIS A 95 9.00 -6.79 1.71
C HIS A 95 8.10 -7.81 2.38
N ASP A 96 8.70 -8.92 2.81
CA ASP A 96 8.10 -9.86 3.75
C ASP A 96 8.58 -9.53 5.15
N ASN A 97 7.66 -9.18 6.04
CA ASN A 97 8.00 -8.85 7.43
C ASN A 97 8.38 -10.07 8.28
N GLY A 98 8.44 -11.28 7.68
CA GLY A 98 9.02 -12.48 8.29
C GLY A 98 8.30 -13.03 9.52
N GLU A 99 7.31 -12.34 10.04
CA GLU A 99 6.54 -12.78 11.19
C GLU A 99 5.36 -13.66 10.73
N GLN A 100 5.56 -14.97 10.72
CA GLN A 100 4.43 -15.90 10.70
C GLN A 100 3.82 -15.93 12.09
N LEU A 101 2.65 -15.36 12.26
CA LEU A 101 1.95 -15.39 13.53
C LEU A 101 1.13 -16.65 13.68
N GLU A 102 1.01 -17.10 14.95
CA GLU A 102 0.18 -18.26 15.28
C GLU A 102 -1.33 -17.96 15.17
N SER A 103 -1.72 -16.69 15.20
CA SER A 103 -3.12 -16.26 15.02
C SER A 103 -3.25 -14.80 14.63
N ALA A 104 -4.35 -14.45 13.97
CA ALA A 104 -4.70 -13.08 13.63
C ALA A 104 -4.91 -12.17 14.87
N GLU A 105 -5.21 -12.75 16.03
CA GLU A 105 -5.52 -12.02 17.28
C GLU A 105 -4.27 -11.40 17.92
N PHE A 106 -3.07 -11.86 17.55
CA PHE A 106 -1.82 -11.33 18.08
C PHE A 106 -1.54 -9.89 17.63
N TYR A 107 -2.15 -9.45 16.53
CA TYR A 107 -2.09 -8.05 16.15
C TYR A 107 -3.14 -7.26 16.91
N GLY A 108 -2.73 -6.70 18.04
CA GLY A 108 -3.46 -5.62 18.68
C GLY A 108 -3.58 -4.40 17.74
N SER A 109 -3.97 -3.26 18.28
CA SER A 109 -4.11 -1.97 17.57
C SER A 109 -2.89 -1.54 16.74
N ASP A 110 -1.78 -2.24 16.89
CA ASP A 110 -0.46 -1.90 16.34
C ASP A 110 -0.32 -2.15 14.82
N PHE A 111 -1.22 -2.93 14.21
CA PHE A 111 -1.18 -3.18 12.78
C PHE A 111 -1.35 -1.91 11.93
N PHE A 112 -2.14 -0.97 12.42
CA PHE A 112 -2.36 0.34 11.79
C PHE A 112 -1.48 1.44 12.37
N PHE A 113 -0.36 1.10 13.05
CA PHE A 113 0.61 2.14 13.27
C PHE A 113 0.90 2.80 11.92
N LEU A 114 0.42 4.02 11.84
CA LEU A 114 0.78 4.91 10.75
C LEU A 114 2.30 4.81 10.62
N PRO A 115 2.82 4.22 9.55
CA PRO A 115 4.25 4.20 9.35
C PRO A 115 4.72 5.63 9.51
N LYS A 116 5.84 5.84 10.20
CA LYS A 116 6.33 7.19 10.41
C LYS A 116 6.31 7.93 9.08
N LYS A 117 5.76 9.14 9.03
CA LYS A 117 5.62 9.95 7.80
C LYS A 117 6.84 9.87 6.88
N ASN A 118 8.03 9.77 7.47
CA ASN A 118 9.30 9.69 6.75
C ASN A 118 9.47 8.44 5.90
N TYR A 119 8.79 7.33 6.21
CA TYR A 119 8.89 6.09 5.43
C TYR A 119 7.90 6.06 4.26
N LEU A 120 6.82 6.84 4.33
CA LEU A 120 5.79 6.92 3.29
C LEU A 120 6.10 7.96 2.22
N ASP A 121 7.09 8.81 2.42
CA ASP A 121 7.36 9.97 1.58
C ASP A 121 8.72 9.86 0.91
N TYR A 122 8.74 10.01 -0.40
CA TYR A 122 9.96 10.05 -1.19
C TYR A 122 10.81 11.28 -0.90
N THR A 123 12.10 11.17 -1.21
CA THR A 123 13.10 12.22 -0.94
C THR A 123 13.84 12.51 -2.23
N ASP A 124 13.94 13.79 -2.62
CA ASP A 124 14.74 14.18 -3.77
C ASP A 124 16.26 14.10 -3.50
N LYS A 125 17.08 14.24 -4.53
CA LYS A 125 18.55 14.18 -4.45
C LYS A 125 19.19 15.16 -3.46
N ASN A 126 18.43 16.17 -3.00
CA ASN A 126 18.90 17.15 -2.03
C ASN A 126 18.42 16.84 -0.60
N GLY A 127 17.78 15.69 -0.38
CA GLY A 127 17.24 15.28 0.91
C GLY A 127 15.87 15.89 1.26
N ASN A 128 15.20 16.57 0.33
CA ASN A 128 13.92 17.20 0.59
C ASN A 128 12.76 16.23 0.32
N LYS A 129 11.84 16.12 1.28
CA LYS A 129 10.61 15.35 1.14
C LYS A 129 9.72 15.88 0.03
N LEU A 130 9.05 14.98 -0.70
CA LEU A 130 8.31 15.33 -1.92
C LEU A 130 6.81 15.52 -1.68
N PHE A 131 6.20 14.86 -0.71
CA PHE A 131 4.73 14.83 -0.57
C PHE A 131 4.11 16.22 -0.43
N ASP A 132 4.50 17.02 0.58
CA ASP A 132 3.92 18.34 0.81
C ASP A 132 4.15 19.28 -0.39
N ARG A 133 5.24 19.09 -1.13
CA ARG A 133 5.57 19.83 -2.35
C ARG A 133 4.71 19.37 -3.53
N ALA A 134 4.45 18.05 -3.62
CA ALA A 134 3.54 17.47 -4.62
C ALA A 134 2.11 17.98 -4.42
N VAL A 135 1.61 17.99 -3.19
CA VAL A 135 0.30 18.57 -2.87
C VAL A 135 0.18 20.02 -3.33
N LYS A 136 1.22 20.84 -3.10
CA LYS A 136 1.24 22.25 -3.54
C LYS A 136 1.27 22.41 -5.05
N LYS A 137 1.99 21.53 -5.75
CA LYS A 137 2.17 21.61 -7.22
C LYS A 137 1.01 21.01 -7.99
N LEU A 138 0.51 19.84 -7.54
CA LEU A 138 -0.41 18.98 -8.28
C LEU A 138 -1.81 18.92 -7.68
N GLY A 139 -1.99 19.47 -6.47
CA GLY A 139 -3.24 19.40 -5.71
C GLY A 139 -3.37 18.11 -4.90
N VAL A 140 -4.32 18.07 -3.98
CA VAL A 140 -4.63 16.91 -3.12
C VAL A 140 -5.09 15.72 -3.94
N LEU A 141 -4.84 14.51 -3.43
CA LEU A 141 -5.29 13.25 -4.04
C LEU A 141 -6.74 12.95 -3.69
N LYS A 142 -7.46 12.37 -4.64
CA LYS A 142 -8.70 11.62 -4.39
C LYS A 142 -8.38 10.17 -4.04
N ALA A 143 -9.40 9.41 -3.64
CA ALA A 143 -9.24 8.01 -3.25
C ALA A 143 -8.68 7.11 -4.37
N ASP A 144 -8.99 7.43 -5.61
CA ASP A 144 -8.56 6.73 -6.82
C ASP A 144 -7.33 7.36 -7.51
N GLU A 145 -6.63 8.28 -6.85
CA GLU A 145 -5.45 8.96 -7.38
C GLU A 145 -4.19 8.64 -6.57
N MET A 146 -3.04 8.73 -7.23
CA MET A 146 -1.71 8.67 -6.61
C MET A 146 -0.74 9.64 -7.29
N TYR A 147 0.37 9.95 -6.62
CA TYR A 147 1.53 10.58 -7.27
C TYR A 147 2.44 9.51 -7.83
N ALA A 148 2.93 9.71 -9.05
CA ALA A 148 3.85 8.81 -9.73
C ALA A 148 4.98 9.60 -10.39
N PHE A 149 6.11 8.94 -10.66
CA PHE A 149 7.19 9.53 -11.44
C PHE A 149 7.03 9.18 -12.93
N GLU A 150 7.21 10.16 -13.78
CA GLU A 150 7.26 10.01 -15.23
C GLU A 150 8.59 10.58 -15.78
N PRO A 151 9.46 9.71 -16.35
CA PRO A 151 9.32 8.26 -16.51
C PRO A 151 9.28 7.50 -15.19
N ALA A 152 8.69 6.27 -15.20
CA ALA A 152 8.70 5.40 -14.03
C ALA A 152 10.13 5.12 -13.55
N LEU A 153 10.35 4.95 -12.25
CA LEU A 153 11.69 4.71 -11.68
C LEU A 153 12.35 3.48 -12.31
N ALA A 154 11.61 2.41 -12.55
CA ALA A 154 12.09 1.21 -13.23
C ALA A 154 12.57 1.45 -14.67
N LEU A 155 12.13 2.53 -15.30
CA LEU A 155 12.54 2.96 -16.64
C LEU A 155 13.58 4.09 -16.63
N GLY A 156 14.29 4.27 -15.52
CA GLY A 156 15.32 5.30 -15.36
C GLY A 156 14.77 6.67 -14.95
N GLY A 157 13.54 6.71 -14.44
CA GLY A 157 12.98 7.91 -13.81
C GLY A 157 13.77 8.36 -12.59
N VAL A 158 13.53 9.59 -12.15
CA VAL A 158 14.27 10.23 -11.05
C VAL A 158 13.31 10.72 -10.00
N GLU A 159 13.61 10.48 -8.73
CA GLU A 159 12.89 10.99 -7.58
C GLU A 159 13.03 12.52 -7.47
N SER A 160 12.16 13.20 -8.19
CA SER A 160 12.17 14.67 -8.24
C SER A 160 10.76 15.20 -8.43
N LEU A 161 10.49 16.34 -7.78
CA LEU A 161 9.23 17.05 -7.92
C LEU A 161 8.90 17.42 -9.38
N THR A 162 9.92 17.62 -10.22
CA THR A 162 9.74 17.95 -11.64
C THR A 162 9.03 16.84 -12.40
N TYR A 163 9.37 15.59 -12.07
CA TYR A 163 8.87 14.39 -12.73
C TYR A 163 7.64 13.78 -12.03
N LEU A 164 7.19 14.37 -10.91
CA LEU A 164 5.95 13.95 -10.29
C LEU A 164 4.74 14.43 -11.08
N VAL A 165 3.84 13.49 -11.30
CA VAL A 165 2.51 13.67 -11.88
C VAL A 165 1.45 13.08 -10.97
N LYS A 166 0.19 13.49 -11.15
CA LYS A 166 -0.96 12.90 -10.49
C LYS A 166 -1.69 12.01 -11.50
N VAL A 167 -1.90 10.76 -11.15
CA VAL A 167 -2.43 9.71 -12.04
C VAL A 167 -3.59 8.96 -11.39
N ASN A 168 -4.40 8.27 -12.21
CA ASN A 168 -5.40 7.33 -11.73
C ASN A 168 -4.69 6.08 -11.20
N LEU A 169 -4.93 5.73 -9.94
CA LEU A 169 -4.20 4.68 -9.22
C LEU A 169 -4.38 3.30 -9.85
N PRO A 170 -5.60 2.74 -10.05
CA PRO A 170 -5.75 1.41 -10.61
C PRO A 170 -5.11 1.25 -11.98
N VAL A 171 -5.27 2.26 -12.84
CA VAL A 171 -4.68 2.24 -14.20
C VAL A 171 -3.15 2.26 -14.11
N HIS A 172 -2.59 3.15 -13.30
CA HIS A 172 -1.14 3.29 -13.19
C HIS A 172 -0.48 2.07 -12.55
N MET A 173 -1.12 1.44 -11.57
CA MET A 173 -0.65 0.19 -10.95
C MET A 173 -0.51 -0.94 -11.97
N LYS A 174 -1.47 -1.09 -12.89
CA LYS A 174 -1.40 -2.07 -13.98
C LYS A 174 -0.26 -1.77 -14.97
N LEU A 175 0.01 -0.49 -15.23
CA LEU A 175 1.14 -0.09 -16.08
C LEU A 175 2.49 -0.33 -15.39
N LEU A 176 2.60 0.01 -14.12
CA LEU A 176 3.82 -0.22 -13.33
C LEU A 176 4.17 -1.71 -13.28
N LYS A 177 3.20 -2.61 -13.05
CA LYS A 177 3.44 -4.06 -13.02
C LYS A 177 4.12 -4.57 -14.30
N GLN A 178 3.78 -4.01 -15.47
CA GLN A 178 4.36 -4.43 -16.76
C GLN A 178 5.84 -4.06 -16.92
N VAL A 179 6.32 -3.05 -16.19
CA VAL A 179 7.68 -2.51 -16.34
C VAL A 179 8.51 -2.62 -15.06
N THR A 180 7.91 -3.05 -13.95
CA THR A 180 8.55 -3.11 -12.65
C THR A 180 8.40 -4.52 -12.06
N PRO A 181 9.31 -5.46 -12.39
CA PRO A 181 9.30 -6.79 -11.80
C PRO A 181 9.52 -6.70 -10.28
N LEU A 182 8.79 -7.53 -9.51
CA LEU A 182 8.97 -7.59 -8.07
C LEU A 182 10.22 -8.41 -7.70
N SER A 183 10.98 -7.88 -6.75
CA SER A 183 12.03 -8.61 -6.02
C SER A 183 11.61 -8.76 -4.55
N LEU A 184 11.61 -10.00 -4.04
CA LEU A 184 11.36 -10.25 -2.63
C LEU A 184 12.58 -9.83 -1.81
N ARG A 185 12.34 -9.12 -0.70
CA ARG A 185 13.33 -8.81 0.32
C ARG A 185 12.79 -9.20 1.69
N THR A 186 13.61 -9.88 2.46
CA THR A 186 13.35 -10.15 3.88
C THR A 186 14.01 -9.10 4.76
N PHE A 187 13.69 -9.07 6.05
CA PHE A 187 14.36 -8.18 7.01
C PHE A 187 15.87 -8.47 7.17
N GLU A 188 16.32 -9.65 6.80
CA GLU A 188 17.74 -10.01 6.83
C GLU A 188 18.55 -9.29 5.72
N ASP A 189 17.86 -8.71 4.73
CA ASP A 189 18.47 -8.01 3.60
C ASP A 189 18.60 -6.47 3.84
N LEU A 190 18.23 -5.99 5.05
CA LEU A 190 18.30 -4.59 5.47
C LEU A 190 19.46 -4.35 6.43
#